data_30df7dce7f077dfcb48f8069ea00a874
#
_entry.id   30df7dce7f077dfcb48f8069ea00a874
#
_cell.length_a   1.000
_cell.length_b   1.000
_cell.length_c   1.000
_cell.angle_alpha   90.00
_cell.angle_beta   90.00
_cell.angle_gamma   90.00
#
_symmetry.space_group_name_H-M   'P 1'
#
loop_
_entity.id
_entity.type
_entity.pdbx_description
1 polymer ?
#
loop_
_entity_poly.entity_id
_entity_poly.type
_entity_poly.pdbx_seq_one_letter_code
_entity_poly.pdbx_strand_id
1 'polypeptide(L)'
;MRVLYLSILSFCFVIVACETESNQQKYGYNIEINQQVLSDSSIVKYYQPFKKNLEESLMNTPISYSPETYKKNDGELNSTLSNMFADATYEMSNPVFNKMSGKNIDIVLLNNGGIRSIISKGNISEKTAFELMPFENSIIVLELSGLSIIKMIDYLRKVKL
;
A
#
# COMPACT_ATOMS: atom_id res chain seq x y z
N MET A 1 -23.38 58.39 -34.80
CA MET A 1 -21.97 58.51 -34.35
C MET A 1 -21.79 58.34 -32.85
N ARG A 2 -22.51 59.04 -31.95
CA ARG A 2 -22.34 58.86 -30.49
C ARG A 2 -22.56 57.41 -29.97
N VAL A 3 -23.54 56.70 -30.49
CA VAL A 3 -23.84 55.32 -30.10
C VAL A 3 -22.73 54.33 -30.53
N LEU A 4 -22.11 54.60 -31.71
CA LEU A 4 -21.01 53.79 -32.24
C LEU A 4 -19.75 53.92 -31.36
N TYR A 5 -19.44 55.11 -30.87
CA TYR A 5 -18.33 55.34 -29.96
C TYR A 5 -18.53 54.70 -28.58
N LEU A 6 -19.75 54.69 -28.07
CA LEU A 6 -20.09 54.02 -26.80
C LEU A 6 -19.97 52.50 -26.91
N SER A 7 -20.36 51.92 -28.03
CA SER A 7 -20.21 50.45 -28.23
C SER A 7 -18.76 50.04 -28.42
N ILE A 8 -17.93 50.84 -29.09
CA ILE A 8 -16.49 50.56 -29.24
C ILE A 8 -15.78 50.70 -27.88
N LEU A 9 -16.13 51.75 -27.09
CA LEU A 9 -15.56 51.92 -25.76
C LEU A 9 -15.94 50.80 -24.82
N SER A 10 -17.16 50.27 -24.85
CA SER A 10 -17.61 49.13 -24.08
C SER A 10 -16.89 47.84 -24.49
N PHE A 11 -16.62 47.64 -25.78
CA PHE A 11 -15.90 46.47 -26.28
C PHE A 11 -14.42 46.46 -25.87
N CYS A 12 -13.77 47.63 -25.81
CA CYS A 12 -12.38 47.75 -25.32
C CYS A 12 -12.23 47.39 -23.83
N PHE A 13 -13.26 47.62 -23.00
CA PHE A 13 -13.21 47.25 -21.58
C PHE A 13 -13.28 45.74 -21.33
N VAL A 14 -13.86 44.95 -22.24
CA VAL A 14 -13.98 43.48 -22.09
C VAL A 14 -12.66 42.77 -22.39
N ILE A 15 -11.75 43.40 -23.15
CA ILE A 15 -10.49 42.77 -23.57
C ILE A 15 -9.40 42.86 -22.49
N VAL A 16 -9.55 43.74 -21.50
CA VAL A 16 -8.53 43.96 -20.43
C VAL A 16 -8.74 43.08 -19.21
N ALA A 17 -9.84 42.28 -19.18
CA ALA A 17 -10.22 41.47 -18.01
C ALA A 17 -9.59 40.06 -17.95
N CYS A 18 -8.70 39.72 -18.89
CA CYS A 18 -7.91 38.47 -18.77
C CYS A 18 -6.58 38.77 -18.08
N GLU A 19 -6.57 38.83 -16.75
CA GLU A 19 -5.34 38.57 -16.00
C GLU A 19 -4.97 37.10 -16.19
N THR A 20 -3.93 36.89 -16.98
CA THR A 20 -3.24 35.58 -17.02
C THR A 20 -2.56 35.44 -15.66
N GLU A 21 -3.14 34.67 -14.75
CA GLU A 21 -2.37 34.19 -13.61
C GLU A 21 -1.09 33.57 -14.17
N SER A 22 0.03 34.24 -13.95
CA SER A 22 1.32 33.65 -14.25
C SER A 22 1.44 32.42 -13.35
N ASN A 23 1.34 31.23 -13.92
CA ASN A 23 1.70 29.97 -13.26
C ASN A 23 3.18 30.08 -12.89
N GLN A 24 3.47 30.70 -11.73
CA GLN A 24 4.79 30.66 -11.16
C GLN A 24 5.06 29.20 -10.84
N GLN A 25 5.86 28.58 -11.68
CA GLN A 25 6.35 27.23 -11.47
C GLN A 25 7.17 27.27 -10.18
N LYS A 26 6.53 26.86 -9.06
CA LYS A 26 7.22 26.75 -7.78
C LYS A 26 8.20 25.60 -7.93
N TYR A 27 9.46 25.91 -8.06
CA TYR A 27 10.53 24.92 -8.00
C TYR A 27 10.60 24.41 -6.57
N GLY A 28 10.03 23.22 -6.33
CA GLY A 28 10.24 22.49 -5.10
C GLY A 28 11.64 21.89 -5.11
N TYR A 29 12.37 22.00 -4.02
CA TYR A 29 13.58 21.24 -3.79
C TYR A 29 13.35 20.26 -2.65
N ASN A 30 13.93 19.07 -2.77
CA ASN A 30 13.87 18.08 -1.72
C ASN A 30 14.82 18.47 -0.59
N ILE A 31 14.29 18.56 0.62
CA ILE A 31 15.10 18.72 1.84
C ILE A 31 15.31 17.32 2.40
N GLU A 32 16.55 16.92 2.55
CA GLU A 32 16.90 15.66 3.19
C GLU A 32 16.51 15.71 4.69
N ILE A 33 15.64 14.80 5.10
CA ILE A 33 15.26 14.64 6.51
C ILE A 33 16.27 13.69 7.15
N ASN A 34 17.24 14.23 7.84
CA ASN A 34 18.28 13.49 8.54
C ASN A 34 18.33 13.90 10.03
N GLN A 35 19.29 13.38 10.76
CA GLN A 35 19.44 13.63 12.20
C GLN A 35 19.69 15.11 12.57
N GLN A 36 20.02 15.97 11.62
CA GLN A 36 20.23 17.41 11.84
C GLN A 36 18.90 18.19 11.85
N VAL A 37 17.84 17.61 11.29
CA VAL A 37 16.51 18.19 11.31
C VAL A 37 15.87 17.91 12.67
N LEU A 38 15.74 18.93 13.48
CA LEU A 38 15.13 18.80 14.80
C LEU A 38 13.64 18.50 14.68
N SER A 39 13.18 17.51 15.44
CA SER A 39 11.75 17.22 15.55
C SER A 39 11.02 18.37 16.28
N ASP A 40 9.82 18.70 15.82
CA ASP A 40 8.97 19.64 16.54
C ASP A 40 8.54 19.04 17.88
N SER A 41 8.94 19.71 18.96
CA SER A 41 8.72 19.23 20.33
C SER A 41 7.23 19.17 20.70
N SER A 42 6.38 20.01 20.09
CA SER A 42 4.93 20.01 20.35
C SER A 42 4.27 18.78 19.74
N ILE A 43 4.67 18.42 18.53
CA ILE A 43 4.20 17.22 17.84
C ILE A 43 4.68 15.96 18.58
N VAL A 44 5.96 15.94 18.96
CA VAL A 44 6.53 14.81 19.76
C VAL A 44 5.75 14.62 21.06
N LYS A 45 5.52 15.69 21.81
CA LYS A 45 4.78 15.65 23.07
C LYS A 45 3.34 15.15 22.88
N TYR A 46 2.72 15.50 21.77
CA TYR A 46 1.35 15.08 21.44
C TYR A 46 1.24 13.59 21.18
N TYR A 47 2.11 13.02 20.33
CA TYR A 47 1.98 11.61 19.95
C TYR A 47 2.65 10.63 20.91
N GLN A 48 3.61 11.08 21.72
CA GLN A 48 4.43 10.20 22.57
C GLN A 48 3.63 9.33 23.56
N PRO A 49 2.55 9.81 24.22
CA PRO A 49 1.71 8.95 25.05
C PRO A 49 1.04 7.82 24.27
N PHE A 50 0.57 8.10 23.07
CA PHE A 50 -0.05 7.10 22.19
C PHE A 50 0.98 6.05 21.73
N LYS A 51 2.17 6.50 21.35
CA LYS A 51 3.28 5.63 20.98
C LYS A 51 3.66 4.70 22.12
N LYS A 52 3.79 5.23 23.34
CA LYS A 52 4.12 4.44 24.51
C LYS A 52 3.05 3.38 24.81
N ASN A 53 1.78 3.75 24.82
CA ASN A 53 0.66 2.82 25.03
C ASN A 53 0.64 1.72 23.95
N LEU A 54 0.90 2.08 22.69
CA LEU A 54 0.96 1.13 21.60
C LEU A 54 2.13 0.15 21.78
N GLU A 55 3.31 0.65 22.14
CA GLU A 55 4.49 -0.18 22.40
C GLU A 55 4.26 -1.14 23.56
N GLU A 56 3.67 -0.66 24.65
CA GLU A 56 3.36 -1.48 25.82
C GLU A 56 2.31 -2.57 25.52
N SER A 57 1.28 -2.26 24.72
CA SER A 57 0.22 -3.21 24.39
C SER A 57 0.62 -4.24 23.33
N LEU A 58 1.37 -3.81 22.29
CA LEU A 58 1.66 -4.68 21.13
C LEU A 58 2.99 -5.44 21.23
N MET A 59 3.94 -5.00 22.07
CA MET A 59 5.28 -5.59 22.12
C MET A 59 5.48 -6.64 23.19
N ASN A 60 4.70 -6.61 24.28
CA ASN A 60 5.04 -7.33 25.49
C ASN A 60 4.56 -8.78 25.56
N THR A 61 3.73 -9.23 24.61
CA THR A 61 3.26 -10.62 24.60
C THR A 61 3.59 -11.28 23.26
N PRO A 62 4.56 -12.20 23.21
CA PRO A 62 4.79 -12.97 22.00
C PRO A 62 3.58 -13.89 21.75
N ILE A 63 3.02 -13.80 20.54
CA ILE A 63 1.92 -14.66 20.09
C ILE A 63 2.41 -15.94 19.38
N SER A 64 3.66 -15.91 18.88
CA SER A 64 4.28 -17.04 18.19
C SER A 64 5.80 -16.90 18.16
N TYR A 65 6.48 -17.88 17.57
CA TYR A 65 7.93 -17.88 17.38
C TYR A 65 8.27 -18.33 15.96
N SER A 66 9.15 -17.56 15.30
CA SER A 66 9.68 -17.93 13.99
C SER A 66 11.07 -18.54 14.11
N PRO A 67 11.28 -19.80 13.65
CA PRO A 67 12.59 -20.46 13.73
C PRO A 67 13.63 -19.84 12.78
N GLU A 68 13.18 -19.14 11.75
CA GLU A 68 14.01 -18.52 10.71
C GLU A 68 13.44 -17.20 10.25
N THR A 69 14.18 -16.47 9.40
CA THR A 69 13.73 -15.21 8.84
C THR A 69 13.08 -15.46 7.48
N TYR A 70 11.82 -15.02 7.33
CA TYR A 70 11.06 -15.05 6.07
C TYR A 70 11.12 -13.70 5.39
N LYS A 71 11.50 -13.71 4.11
CA LYS A 71 11.66 -12.49 3.28
C LYS A 71 10.81 -12.62 2.02
N LYS A 72 10.40 -11.47 1.46
CA LYS A 72 9.67 -11.47 0.19
C LYS A 72 10.54 -11.35 -1.05
N ASN A 73 11.84 -11.05 -0.89
CA ASN A 73 12.78 -10.80 -1.99
C ASN A 73 14.01 -11.71 -1.89
N ASP A 74 13.87 -12.93 -1.41
CA ASP A 74 14.96 -13.91 -1.24
C ASP A 74 15.05 -14.94 -2.38
N GLY A 75 14.21 -14.79 -3.41
CA GLY A 75 14.24 -15.55 -4.65
C GLY A 75 13.56 -14.83 -5.80
N GLU A 76 13.90 -15.18 -7.03
CA GLU A 76 13.23 -14.67 -8.23
C GLU A 76 11.93 -15.45 -8.45
N LEU A 77 10.77 -14.75 -8.44
CA LEU A 77 9.42 -15.34 -8.57
C LEU A 77 9.09 -16.42 -7.52
N ASN A 78 9.86 -16.48 -6.45
CA ASN A 78 9.73 -17.46 -5.38
C ASN A 78 10.37 -16.90 -4.13
N SER A 79 9.60 -16.65 -3.08
CA SER A 79 10.14 -16.14 -1.83
C SER A 79 9.57 -16.87 -0.62
N THR A 80 10.38 -17.00 0.42
CA THR A 80 9.99 -17.73 1.64
C THR A 80 8.72 -17.15 2.26
N LEU A 81 8.64 -15.81 2.34
CA LEU A 81 7.48 -15.15 2.94
C LEU A 81 6.23 -15.24 2.07
N SER A 82 6.36 -15.05 0.76
CA SER A 82 5.20 -15.13 -0.14
C SER A 82 4.63 -16.53 -0.22
N ASN A 83 5.49 -17.55 -0.23
CA ASN A 83 5.06 -18.96 -0.20
C ASN A 83 4.33 -19.28 1.11
N MET A 84 4.90 -18.91 2.25
CA MET A 84 4.26 -19.12 3.55
C MET A 84 2.85 -18.47 3.59
N PHE A 85 2.71 -17.25 3.07
CA PHE A 85 1.41 -16.58 3.02
C PHE A 85 0.43 -17.27 2.07
N ALA A 86 0.89 -17.74 0.91
CA ALA A 86 0.05 -18.46 -0.04
C ALA A 86 -0.44 -19.78 0.54
N ASP A 87 0.46 -20.55 1.16
CA ASP A 87 0.13 -21.83 1.81
C ASP A 87 -0.84 -21.62 2.98
N ALA A 88 -0.58 -20.66 3.87
CA ALA A 88 -1.47 -20.33 4.97
C ALA A 88 -2.86 -19.87 4.48
N THR A 89 -2.90 -19.04 3.41
CA THR A 89 -4.17 -18.61 2.81
C THR A 89 -4.94 -19.79 2.24
N TYR A 90 -4.27 -20.72 1.56
CA TYR A 90 -4.89 -21.93 1.04
C TYR A 90 -5.42 -22.81 2.18
N GLU A 91 -4.59 -23.13 3.16
CA GLU A 91 -4.96 -24.00 4.29
C GLU A 91 -6.15 -23.48 5.08
N MET A 92 -6.25 -22.17 5.25
CA MET A 92 -7.35 -21.54 5.98
C MET A 92 -8.63 -21.39 5.14
N SER A 93 -8.50 -21.11 3.84
CA SER A 93 -9.67 -20.79 3.00
C SER A 93 -10.25 -22.01 2.28
N ASN A 94 -9.43 -22.98 1.87
CA ASN A 94 -9.90 -24.12 1.10
C ASN A 94 -10.97 -24.96 1.84
N PRO A 95 -10.85 -25.29 3.14
CA PRO A 95 -11.88 -26.04 3.85
C PRO A 95 -13.22 -25.30 3.91
N VAL A 96 -13.16 -23.98 4.08
CA VAL A 96 -14.37 -23.12 4.11
C VAL A 96 -15.04 -23.10 2.73
N PHE A 97 -14.25 -22.87 1.68
CA PHE A 97 -14.74 -22.85 0.30
C PHE A 97 -15.30 -24.20 -0.13
N ASN A 98 -14.59 -25.30 0.20
CA ASN A 98 -15.06 -26.66 -0.11
C ASN A 98 -16.39 -26.97 0.55
N LYS A 99 -16.56 -26.59 1.83
CA LYS A 99 -17.83 -26.79 2.55
C LYS A 99 -18.99 -26.01 1.88
N MET A 100 -18.71 -24.83 1.31
CA MET A 100 -19.72 -23.98 0.69
C MET A 100 -20.07 -24.39 -0.75
N SER A 101 -19.09 -24.85 -1.51
CA SER A 101 -19.21 -25.04 -2.97
C SER A 101 -19.07 -26.48 -3.44
N GLY A 102 -18.54 -27.38 -2.60
CA GLY A 102 -18.14 -28.74 -2.99
C GLY A 102 -16.88 -28.79 -3.88
N LYS A 103 -16.23 -27.64 -4.13
CA LYS A 103 -15.03 -27.51 -4.98
C LYS A 103 -13.81 -27.15 -4.11
N ASN A 104 -12.62 -27.35 -4.67
CA ASN A 104 -11.37 -26.93 -4.04
C ASN A 104 -10.82 -25.66 -4.73
N ILE A 105 -9.96 -24.96 -4.02
CA ILE A 105 -9.14 -23.88 -4.57
C ILE A 105 -7.92 -24.51 -5.25
N ASP A 106 -7.62 -24.12 -6.49
CA ASP A 106 -6.48 -24.65 -7.24
C ASP A 106 -5.25 -23.75 -7.17
N ILE A 107 -5.45 -22.44 -7.05
CA ILE A 107 -4.38 -21.43 -7.11
C ILE A 107 -4.65 -20.35 -6.08
N VAL A 108 -3.60 -19.90 -5.39
CA VAL A 108 -3.63 -18.71 -4.54
C VAL A 108 -2.76 -17.62 -5.16
N LEU A 109 -3.30 -16.43 -5.30
CA LEU A 109 -2.58 -15.25 -5.75
C LEU A 109 -2.74 -14.14 -4.72
N LEU A 110 -1.63 -13.61 -4.26
CA LEU A 110 -1.58 -12.55 -3.27
C LEU A 110 -1.05 -11.24 -3.87
N ASN A 111 -1.45 -10.11 -3.30
CA ASN A 111 -0.88 -8.83 -3.65
C ASN A 111 0.50 -8.67 -2.98
N ASN A 112 1.57 -8.78 -3.78
CA ASN A 112 2.95 -8.59 -3.30
C ASN A 112 3.15 -7.23 -2.60
N GLY A 113 2.49 -6.17 -3.07
CA GLY A 113 2.52 -4.84 -2.43
C GLY A 113 1.86 -4.80 -1.03
N GLY A 114 1.01 -5.77 -0.71
CA GLY A 114 0.37 -5.91 0.60
C GLY A 114 1.32 -6.38 1.70
N ILE A 115 2.38 -7.13 1.35
CA ILE A 115 3.39 -7.58 2.30
C ILE A 115 4.43 -6.46 2.48
N ARG A 116 4.44 -5.80 3.64
CA ARG A 116 5.19 -4.56 3.89
C ARG A 116 6.49 -4.74 4.64
N SER A 117 6.65 -5.84 5.36
CA SER A 117 7.82 -6.13 6.21
C SER A 117 8.27 -7.57 6.02
N ILE A 118 9.29 -7.98 6.75
CA ILE A 118 9.77 -9.36 6.87
C ILE A 118 9.30 -9.95 8.19
N ILE A 119 9.30 -11.27 8.31
CA ILE A 119 9.20 -11.95 9.61
C ILE A 119 10.62 -12.31 10.02
N SER A 120 11.15 -11.65 11.05
CA SER A 120 12.47 -11.98 11.57
C SER A 120 12.42 -13.26 12.42
N LYS A 121 13.53 -14.01 12.42
CA LYS A 121 13.73 -15.08 13.39
C LYS A 121 13.57 -14.55 14.80
N GLY A 122 12.83 -15.27 15.64
CA GLY A 122 12.58 -14.90 17.04
C GLY A 122 11.09 -14.80 17.36
N ASN A 123 10.78 -14.07 18.40
CA ASN A 123 9.40 -13.86 18.86
C ASN A 123 8.59 -13.02 17.85
N ILE A 124 7.38 -13.47 17.58
CA ILE A 124 6.38 -12.75 16.81
C ILE A 124 5.39 -12.14 17.79
N SER A 125 5.11 -10.86 17.65
CA SER A 125 4.12 -10.12 18.43
C SER A 125 3.03 -9.55 17.52
N GLU A 126 1.99 -8.98 18.10
CA GLU A 126 0.98 -8.23 17.33
C GLU A 126 1.60 -7.11 16.50
N LYS A 127 2.65 -6.45 17.00
CA LYS A 127 3.40 -5.47 16.24
C LYS A 127 3.96 -6.05 14.95
N THR A 128 4.53 -7.26 15.01
CA THR A 128 5.05 -7.94 13.81
C THR A 128 3.95 -8.13 12.76
N ALA A 129 2.75 -8.54 13.18
CA ALA A 129 1.61 -8.69 12.30
C ALA A 129 1.17 -7.35 11.68
N PHE A 130 1.11 -6.28 12.48
CA PHE A 130 0.78 -4.94 12.01
C PHE A 130 1.80 -4.38 11.02
N GLU A 131 3.10 -4.57 11.27
CA GLU A 131 4.15 -4.13 10.36
C GLU A 131 4.16 -4.92 9.06
N LEU A 132 3.75 -6.18 9.12
CA LEU A 132 3.73 -7.08 7.99
C LEU A 132 2.60 -6.79 7.01
N MET A 133 1.37 -6.61 7.50
CA MET A 133 0.18 -6.34 6.69
C MET A 133 -0.82 -5.46 7.47
N PRO A 134 -0.64 -4.12 7.47
CA PRO A 134 -1.37 -3.18 8.33
C PRO A 134 -2.79 -2.85 7.82
N PHE A 135 -3.46 -3.74 7.11
CA PHE A 135 -4.82 -3.51 6.61
C PHE A 135 -5.62 -4.80 6.57
N GLU A 136 -6.94 -4.64 6.67
CA GLU A 136 -7.88 -5.73 6.46
C GLU A 136 -7.89 -6.15 4.99
N ASN A 137 -7.89 -7.47 4.77
CA ASN A 137 -7.98 -8.07 3.45
C ASN A 137 -9.14 -9.05 3.44
N SER A 138 -9.79 -9.17 2.28
CA SER A 138 -10.82 -10.18 2.05
C SER A 138 -10.31 -11.22 1.06
N ILE A 139 -10.57 -12.49 1.35
CA ILE A 139 -10.29 -13.59 0.42
C ILE A 139 -11.47 -13.71 -0.54
N ILE A 140 -11.20 -13.67 -1.84
CA ILE A 140 -12.19 -13.82 -2.89
C ILE A 140 -11.79 -15.03 -3.72
N VAL A 141 -12.75 -15.93 -3.99
CA VAL A 141 -12.54 -17.07 -4.89
C VAL A 141 -13.20 -16.75 -6.23
N LEU A 142 -12.44 -16.90 -7.30
CA LEU A 142 -12.88 -16.64 -8.68
C LEU A 142 -12.76 -17.91 -9.52
N GLU A 143 -13.73 -18.15 -10.39
CA GLU A 143 -13.63 -19.18 -11.42
C GLU A 143 -13.06 -18.55 -12.70
N LEU A 144 -11.92 -19.08 -13.15
CA LEU A 144 -11.21 -18.56 -14.32
C LEU A 144 -11.12 -19.61 -15.42
N SER A 145 -11.24 -19.17 -16.69
CA SER A 145 -10.95 -20.03 -17.83
C SER A 145 -9.45 -20.31 -17.94
N GLY A 146 -9.05 -21.46 -18.52
CA GLY A 146 -7.64 -21.78 -18.76
C GLY A 146 -6.90 -20.70 -19.55
N LEU A 147 -7.55 -20.04 -20.51
CA LEU A 147 -6.98 -18.92 -21.25
C LEU A 147 -6.68 -17.70 -20.35
N SER A 148 -7.55 -17.42 -19.39
CA SER A 148 -7.34 -16.34 -18.41
C SER A 148 -6.16 -16.64 -17.49
N ILE A 149 -6.01 -17.90 -17.08
CA ILE A 149 -4.87 -18.34 -16.27
C ILE A 149 -3.54 -18.17 -17.03
N ILE A 150 -3.50 -18.60 -18.31
CA ILE A 150 -2.30 -18.41 -19.15
C ILE A 150 -1.94 -16.93 -19.26
N LYS A 151 -2.93 -16.06 -19.56
CA LYS A 151 -2.70 -14.61 -19.64
C LYS A 151 -2.20 -14.01 -18.31
N MET A 152 -2.72 -14.50 -17.18
CA MET A 152 -2.26 -14.09 -15.85
C MET A 152 -0.79 -14.47 -15.62
N ILE A 153 -0.41 -15.71 -15.96
CA ILE A 153 0.97 -16.18 -15.82
C ILE A 153 1.91 -15.36 -16.74
N ASP A 154 1.51 -15.10 -17.98
CA ASP A 154 2.32 -14.30 -18.90
C ASP A 154 2.49 -12.86 -18.41
N TYR A 155 1.45 -12.29 -17.77
CA TYR A 155 1.54 -10.98 -17.15
C TYR A 155 2.52 -10.98 -15.97
N LEU A 156 2.43 -11.94 -15.05
CA LEU A 156 3.30 -12.05 -13.89
C LEU A 156 4.77 -12.20 -14.31
N ARG A 157 5.05 -12.99 -15.34
CA ARG A 157 6.41 -13.14 -15.90
C ARG A 157 6.97 -11.84 -16.47
N LYS A 158 6.13 -11.00 -17.09
CA LYS A 158 6.56 -9.69 -17.65
C LYS A 158 6.87 -8.68 -16.58
N VAL A 159 6.10 -8.64 -15.50
CA VAL A 159 6.29 -7.65 -14.43
C VAL A 159 7.32 -8.09 -13.39
N LYS A 160 7.82 -9.33 -13.47
CA LYS A 160 8.83 -9.89 -12.55
C LYS A 160 8.45 -9.71 -11.07
N LEU A 161 7.19 -9.93 -10.76
CA LEU A 161 6.65 -9.90 -9.39
C LEU A 161 6.77 -11.27 -8.75
#